data_5e398582e84856dc0c1e463c9ce5f1ba
#
_entry.id   5e398582e84856dc0c1e463c9ce5f1ba
#
_cell.length_a   1.000
_cell.length_b   1.000
_cell.length_c   1.000
_cell.angle_alpha   90.00
_cell.angle_beta   90.00
_cell.angle_gamma   90.00
#
_symmetry.space_group_name_H-M   'P 1'
#
loop_
_entity.id
_entity.type
_entity.pdbx_description
1 polymer ?
#
loop_
_entity_poly.entity_id
_entity_poly.type
_entity_poly.pdbx_seq_one_letter_code
_entity_poly.pdbx_strand_id
1 'polypeptide(L)'
;MCLGLRPIRLCLAFVLHTRREAGVRRVLLLNVTYEPLTTVGLRRAVCLVLGDKAEVVHDDAGGLMLRSTSVVLAMPSVIRLRRYVRVPYRSRVPLTRGALMRRDNYLCAYCGRKAETIDHVVPRSRGGTHTWENCVASCMRCNHSKADRLVEELGWTLRCDPAVPRGVHWRLIGAAHDGDPQWAAYLTEPSAA
;
A
#
# COMPACT_ATOMS: atom_id res chain seq x y z
N MET A 1 -4.65 27.16 -38.73
CA MET A 1 -5.45 25.94 -38.90
C MET A 1 -4.96 24.93 -37.84
N CYS A 2 -5.63 24.90 -36.70
CA CYS A 2 -5.28 24.00 -35.59
C CYS A 2 -6.15 22.76 -35.67
N LEU A 3 -5.57 21.64 -36.05
CA LEU A 3 -6.20 20.32 -36.01
C LEU A 3 -6.20 19.80 -34.58
N GLY A 4 -7.38 19.86 -33.96
CA GLY A 4 -7.62 19.31 -32.61
C GLY A 4 -7.59 17.79 -32.62
N LEU A 5 -6.60 17.21 -31.99
CA LEU A 5 -6.55 15.79 -31.65
C LEU A 5 -7.53 15.52 -30.50
N ARG A 6 -8.68 14.95 -30.82
CA ARG A 6 -9.65 14.42 -29.85
C ARG A 6 -9.01 13.27 -29.08
N PRO A 7 -9.15 13.19 -27.74
CA PRO A 7 -8.70 12.03 -26.99
C PRO A 7 -9.55 10.81 -27.40
N ILE A 8 -8.89 9.80 -27.94
CA ILE A 8 -9.50 8.51 -28.22
C ILE A 8 -9.91 7.89 -26.88
N ARG A 9 -11.22 7.90 -26.59
CA ARG A 9 -11.80 7.09 -25.52
C ARG A 9 -11.77 5.62 -25.95
N LEU A 10 -10.63 4.96 -25.76
CA LEU A 10 -10.54 3.52 -25.89
C LEU A 10 -11.22 2.91 -24.65
N CYS A 11 -12.51 2.58 -24.81
CA CYS A 11 -13.24 1.77 -23.85
C CYS A 11 -12.80 0.31 -24.06
N LEU A 12 -11.61 -0.07 -23.55
CA LEU A 12 -11.11 -1.43 -23.59
C LEU A 12 -11.89 -2.26 -22.56
N ALA A 13 -12.91 -2.99 -23.02
CA ALA A 13 -13.52 -4.06 -22.25
C ALA A 13 -12.54 -5.24 -22.21
N PHE A 14 -11.72 -5.32 -21.16
CA PHE A 14 -10.93 -6.51 -20.88
C PHE A 14 -11.84 -7.57 -20.25
N VAL A 15 -12.01 -8.69 -20.92
CA VAL A 15 -12.71 -9.86 -20.37
C VAL A 15 -11.71 -10.66 -19.54
N LEU A 16 -11.78 -10.51 -18.23
CA LEU A 16 -11.10 -11.39 -17.29
C LEU A 16 -11.85 -12.72 -17.23
N HIS A 17 -11.19 -13.80 -17.60
CA HIS A 17 -11.80 -15.15 -17.69
C HIS A 17 -12.03 -15.83 -16.34
N THR A 18 -11.84 -15.14 -15.21
CA THR A 18 -12.17 -15.67 -13.87
C THR A 18 -12.90 -14.61 -13.04
N ARG A 19 -14.22 -14.71 -13.02
CA ARG A 19 -15.15 -13.82 -12.29
C ARG A 19 -15.06 -13.87 -10.75
N ARG A 20 -14.18 -14.65 -10.13
CA ARG A 20 -14.16 -14.88 -8.67
C ARG A 20 -12.96 -14.33 -7.90
N GLU A 21 -11.92 -13.84 -8.57
CA GLU A 21 -10.73 -13.30 -7.89
C GLU A 21 -10.39 -11.84 -8.27
N ALA A 22 -11.36 -11.08 -8.71
CA ALA A 22 -11.21 -9.66 -8.95
C ALA A 22 -11.21 -8.85 -7.63
N GLY A 23 -10.52 -9.30 -6.61
CA GLY A 23 -9.91 -8.43 -5.64
C GLY A 23 -9.07 -7.43 -6.44
N VAL A 24 -9.11 -6.14 -6.07
CA VAL A 24 -8.47 -5.05 -6.81
C VAL A 24 -6.98 -5.35 -6.95
N ARG A 25 -6.61 -6.12 -8.00
CA ARG A 25 -5.19 -6.46 -8.27
C ARG A 25 -4.42 -5.17 -8.45
N ARG A 26 -3.37 -5.05 -7.66
CA ARG A 26 -2.48 -3.89 -7.66
C ARG A 26 -1.22 -4.23 -8.45
N VAL A 27 -0.64 -3.23 -9.07
CA VAL A 27 0.61 -3.30 -9.83
C VAL A 27 1.56 -2.29 -9.22
N LEU A 28 2.81 -2.68 -8.97
CA LEU A 28 3.82 -1.79 -8.46
C LEU A 28 4.28 -0.85 -9.59
N LEU A 29 4.26 0.45 -9.32
CA LEU A 29 4.72 1.49 -10.24
C LEU A 29 6.07 2.02 -9.76
N LEU A 30 7.08 1.88 -10.61
CA LEU A 30 8.43 2.39 -10.39
C LEU A 30 8.65 3.68 -11.18
N ASN A 31 9.55 4.52 -10.68
CA ASN A 31 10.14 5.61 -11.44
C ASN A 31 11.13 5.07 -12.48
N VAL A 32 11.60 5.91 -13.39
CA VAL A 32 12.65 5.55 -14.36
C VAL A 32 13.94 5.07 -13.65
N THR A 33 14.19 5.53 -12.45
CA THR A 33 15.31 5.15 -11.57
C THR A 33 15.09 3.84 -10.80
N TYR A 34 14.02 3.09 -11.08
CA TYR A 34 13.59 1.91 -10.33
C TYR A 34 13.13 2.19 -8.89
N GLU A 35 13.04 3.44 -8.49
CA GLU A 35 12.50 3.82 -7.20
C GLU A 35 10.99 3.57 -7.15
N PRO A 36 10.47 2.85 -6.14
CA PRO A 36 9.06 2.58 -6.03
C PRO A 36 8.26 3.85 -5.70
N LEU A 37 7.28 4.17 -6.53
CA LEU A 37 6.44 5.36 -6.38
C LEU A 37 5.15 5.08 -5.63
N THR A 38 4.42 4.08 -6.10
CA THR A 38 3.09 3.73 -5.57
C THR A 38 2.61 2.41 -6.15
N THR A 39 1.48 1.92 -5.68
CA THR A 39 0.74 0.86 -6.36
C THR A 39 -0.46 1.44 -7.12
N VAL A 40 -0.71 0.95 -8.32
CA VAL A 40 -1.85 1.33 -9.16
C VAL A 40 -2.74 0.13 -9.43
N GLY A 41 -4.03 0.37 -9.71
CA GLY A 41 -4.91 -0.71 -10.15
C GLY A 41 -4.52 -1.22 -11.54
N LEU A 42 -4.77 -2.50 -11.81
CA LEU A 42 -4.42 -3.16 -13.08
C LEU A 42 -4.85 -2.37 -14.32
N ARG A 43 -6.09 -1.87 -14.34
CA ARG A 43 -6.59 -1.05 -15.47
C ARG A 43 -5.70 0.17 -15.74
N ARG A 44 -5.28 0.86 -14.67
CA ARG A 44 -4.40 2.03 -14.79
C ARG A 44 -3.02 1.64 -15.31
N ALA A 45 -2.47 0.52 -14.81
CA ALA A 45 -1.18 0.00 -15.26
C ALA A 45 -1.20 -0.32 -16.76
N VAL A 46 -2.21 -1.05 -17.22
CA VAL A 46 -2.38 -1.38 -18.65
C VAL A 46 -2.51 -0.11 -19.52
N CYS A 47 -3.27 0.89 -19.08
CA CYS A 47 -3.36 2.16 -19.80
C CYS A 47 -2.02 2.90 -19.88
N LEU A 48 -1.17 2.80 -18.86
CA LEU A 48 0.18 3.40 -18.89
C LEU A 48 1.09 2.67 -19.86
N VAL A 49 1.05 1.34 -19.90
CA VAL A 49 1.86 0.51 -20.81
C VAL A 49 1.42 0.70 -22.27
N LEU A 50 0.12 0.55 -22.57
CA LEU A 50 -0.39 0.73 -23.91
C LEU A 50 -0.27 2.17 -24.43
N GLY A 51 -0.23 3.15 -23.54
CA GLY A 51 0.01 4.57 -23.87
C GLY A 51 1.48 4.95 -23.95
N ASP A 52 2.41 3.99 -23.98
CA ASP A 52 3.87 4.19 -24.06
C ASP A 52 4.44 5.11 -22.96
N LYS A 53 3.75 5.18 -21.81
CA LYS A 53 4.18 5.97 -20.63
C LYS A 53 4.95 5.13 -19.61
N ALA A 54 4.77 3.81 -19.66
CA ALA A 54 5.46 2.84 -18.81
C ALA A 54 5.79 1.58 -19.62
N GLU A 55 6.74 0.82 -19.11
CA GLU A 55 7.09 -0.52 -19.61
C GLU A 55 6.89 -1.55 -18.52
N VAL A 56 6.66 -2.79 -18.90
CA VAL A 56 6.55 -3.92 -17.97
C VAL A 56 7.95 -4.35 -17.58
N VAL A 57 8.21 -4.43 -16.27
CA VAL A 57 9.47 -4.93 -15.70
C VAL A 57 9.32 -6.37 -15.27
N HIS A 58 8.21 -6.70 -14.64
CA HIS A 58 7.85 -8.06 -14.25
C HIS A 58 6.39 -8.35 -14.58
N ASP A 59 6.17 -9.52 -15.15
CA ASP A 59 4.84 -10.08 -15.35
C ASP A 59 4.38 -10.78 -14.05
N ASP A 60 3.09 -11.06 -13.94
CA ASP A 60 2.50 -11.83 -12.85
C ASP A 60 3.13 -13.22 -12.77
N ALA A 61 3.60 -13.61 -11.57
CA ALA A 61 4.27 -14.92 -11.36
C ALA A 61 3.39 -16.13 -11.72
N GLY A 62 2.06 -15.96 -11.74
CA GLY A 62 1.08 -16.97 -12.16
C GLY A 62 0.93 -17.09 -13.67
N GLY A 63 1.67 -16.32 -14.49
CA GLY A 63 1.61 -16.38 -15.95
C GLY A 63 0.26 -15.97 -16.55
N LEU A 64 -0.51 -15.15 -15.84
CA LEU A 64 -1.82 -14.70 -16.29
C LEU A 64 -1.70 -13.77 -17.50
N MET A 65 -2.62 -13.93 -18.46
CA MET A 65 -2.67 -13.15 -19.68
C MET A 65 -3.92 -12.30 -19.73
N LEU A 66 -3.75 -11.05 -20.08
CA LEU A 66 -4.85 -10.14 -20.42
C LEU A 66 -5.14 -10.24 -21.92
N ARG A 67 -6.39 -10.49 -22.27
CA ARG A 67 -6.80 -10.62 -23.66
C ARG A 67 -7.88 -9.58 -23.99
N SER A 68 -7.74 -8.98 -25.13
CA SER A 68 -8.72 -8.09 -25.76
C SER A 68 -8.91 -8.55 -27.20
N THR A 69 -9.83 -7.96 -27.93
CA THR A 69 -10.07 -8.27 -29.37
C THR A 69 -8.83 -8.05 -30.24
N SER A 70 -7.93 -7.15 -29.85
CA SER A 70 -6.77 -6.73 -30.66
C SER A 70 -5.42 -6.84 -29.94
N VAL A 71 -5.39 -7.13 -28.64
CA VAL A 71 -4.16 -7.14 -27.84
C VAL A 71 -4.16 -8.32 -26.88
N VAL A 72 -3.02 -9.02 -26.85
CA VAL A 72 -2.70 -9.98 -25.81
C VAL A 72 -1.49 -9.47 -25.06
N LEU A 73 -1.59 -9.33 -23.74
CA LEU A 73 -0.55 -8.80 -22.87
C LEU A 73 -0.39 -9.71 -21.65
N ALA A 74 0.83 -10.04 -21.27
CA ALA A 74 1.08 -10.65 -19.98
C ALA A 74 0.62 -9.70 -18.87
N MET A 75 0.00 -10.24 -17.83
CA MET A 75 -0.51 -9.39 -16.75
C MET A 75 0.67 -8.77 -15.98
N PRO A 76 0.81 -7.45 -15.95
CA PRO A 76 1.95 -6.83 -15.27
C PRO A 76 1.82 -6.92 -13.76
N SER A 77 2.89 -7.28 -13.07
CA SER A 77 3.08 -7.17 -11.62
C SER A 77 3.83 -5.89 -11.26
N VAL A 78 4.86 -5.56 -12.04
CA VAL A 78 5.70 -4.37 -11.84
C VAL A 78 5.84 -3.62 -13.16
N ILE A 79 5.57 -2.33 -13.15
CA ILE A 79 5.78 -1.44 -14.30
C ILE A 79 6.69 -0.27 -13.92
N ARG A 80 7.48 0.20 -14.87
CA ARG A 80 8.41 1.33 -14.73
C ARG A 80 7.99 2.47 -15.65
N LEU A 81 7.97 3.70 -15.16
CA LEU A 81 7.76 4.88 -15.98
C LEU A 81 8.92 5.09 -16.96
N ARG A 82 8.63 5.55 -18.15
CA ARG A 82 9.65 5.93 -19.15
C ARG A 82 10.20 7.34 -18.96
N ARG A 83 9.52 8.16 -18.16
CA ARG A 83 9.96 9.52 -17.81
C ARG A 83 10.05 9.66 -16.30
N TYR A 84 11.05 10.40 -15.86
CA TYR A 84 11.24 10.69 -14.44
C TYR A 84 10.08 11.55 -13.89
N VAL A 85 9.53 11.13 -12.76
CA VAL A 85 8.55 11.88 -12.02
C VAL A 85 9.16 12.27 -10.68
N ARG A 86 9.25 13.58 -10.45
CA ARG A 86 9.67 14.09 -9.16
C ARG A 86 8.55 13.88 -8.14
N VAL A 87 8.80 13.07 -7.14
CA VAL A 87 7.90 12.90 -6.01
C VAL A 87 8.28 13.92 -4.94
N PRO A 88 7.39 14.83 -4.55
CA PRO A 88 7.70 15.76 -3.47
C PRO A 88 7.92 14.97 -2.18
N TYR A 89 9.10 15.15 -1.58
CA TYR A 89 9.41 14.55 -0.28
C TYR A 89 8.47 15.13 0.78
N ARG A 90 7.62 14.29 1.34
CA ARG A 90 6.80 14.65 2.49
C ARG A 90 7.53 14.19 3.75
N SER A 91 8.19 15.11 4.42
CA SER A 91 8.93 14.84 5.67
C SER A 91 8.05 14.31 6.81
N ARG A 92 6.75 14.54 6.76
CA ARG A 92 5.80 14.07 7.78
C ARG A 92 4.75 13.16 7.18
N VAL A 93 4.63 12.01 7.79
CA VAL A 93 3.55 11.07 7.49
C VAL A 93 2.32 11.47 8.29
N PRO A 94 1.19 11.80 7.66
CA PRO A 94 -0.02 12.13 8.40
C PRO A 94 -0.53 10.89 9.15
N LEU A 95 -0.85 11.07 10.43
CA LEU A 95 -1.49 10.03 11.23
C LEU A 95 -2.93 9.87 10.78
N THR A 96 -3.18 8.83 10.00
CA THR A 96 -4.51 8.44 9.55
C THR A 96 -4.80 7.01 10.00
N ARG A 97 -6.09 6.65 10.13
CA ARG A 97 -6.49 5.29 10.47
C ARG A 97 -5.83 4.25 9.55
N GLY A 98 -5.88 4.46 8.24
CA GLY A 98 -5.31 3.53 7.28
C GLY A 98 -3.79 3.44 7.35
N ALA A 99 -3.11 4.53 7.68
CA ALA A 99 -1.67 4.55 7.86
C ALA A 99 -1.25 3.81 9.13
N LEU A 100 -1.97 4.04 10.24
CA LEU A 100 -1.72 3.38 11.51
C LEU A 100 -1.98 1.87 11.44
N MET A 101 -3.11 1.46 10.85
CA MET A 101 -3.41 0.05 10.63
C MET A 101 -2.32 -0.66 9.81
N ARG A 102 -1.79 0.00 8.78
CA ARG A 102 -0.68 -0.54 7.98
C ARG A 102 0.62 -0.64 8.76
N ARG A 103 0.97 0.36 9.59
CA ARG A 103 2.15 0.30 10.44
C ARG A 103 2.12 -0.93 11.34
N ASP A 104 0.97 -1.24 11.90
CA ASP A 104 0.77 -2.33 12.86
C ASP A 104 0.34 -3.64 12.16
N ASN A 105 0.50 -3.73 10.82
CA ASN A 105 0.15 -4.91 10.01
C ASN A 105 -1.27 -5.41 10.23
N TYR A 106 -2.22 -4.51 10.52
CA TYR A 106 -3.62 -4.83 10.87
C TYR A 106 -3.74 -5.79 12.08
N LEU A 107 -2.72 -5.84 12.93
CA LEU A 107 -2.70 -6.67 14.13
C LEU A 107 -2.86 -5.81 15.39
N CYS A 108 -3.56 -6.37 16.37
CA CYS A 108 -3.74 -5.74 17.68
C CYS A 108 -2.41 -5.66 18.42
N ALA A 109 -1.99 -4.47 18.84
CA ALA A 109 -0.75 -4.24 19.56
C ALA A 109 -0.70 -4.94 20.92
N TYR A 110 -1.84 -5.33 21.48
CA TYR A 110 -1.91 -6.02 22.78
C TYR A 110 -1.92 -7.54 22.66
N CYS A 111 -2.77 -8.11 21.81
CA CYS A 111 -2.96 -9.57 21.75
C CYS A 111 -2.55 -10.21 20.40
N GLY A 112 -2.16 -9.45 19.40
CA GLY A 112 -1.74 -9.95 18.08
C GLY A 112 -2.88 -10.44 17.18
N ARG A 113 -4.16 -10.40 17.62
CA ARG A 113 -5.30 -10.74 16.75
C ARG A 113 -5.59 -9.59 15.79
N LYS A 114 -6.44 -9.83 14.79
CA LYS A 114 -6.87 -8.81 13.82
C LYS A 114 -7.36 -7.55 14.52
N ALA A 115 -6.83 -6.40 14.11
CA ALA A 115 -7.20 -5.10 14.62
C ALA A 115 -8.34 -4.51 13.80
N GLU A 116 -9.27 -3.84 14.50
CA GLU A 116 -10.44 -3.19 13.90
C GLU A 116 -10.62 -1.75 14.40
N THR A 117 -9.92 -1.37 15.46
CA THR A 117 -10.02 -0.06 16.11
C THR A 117 -8.62 0.56 16.30
N ILE A 118 -8.59 1.83 16.65
CA ILE A 118 -7.40 2.52 17.14
C ILE A 118 -7.59 2.78 18.63
N ASP A 119 -6.55 2.56 19.39
CA ASP A 119 -6.50 2.89 20.80
C ASP A 119 -5.36 3.86 21.10
N HIS A 120 -5.48 4.62 22.17
CA HIS A 120 -4.43 5.47 22.71
C HIS A 120 -3.74 4.75 23.86
N VAL A 121 -2.44 4.49 23.77
CA VAL A 121 -1.64 3.80 24.80
C VAL A 121 -1.83 4.50 26.14
N VAL A 122 -1.58 5.83 26.19
CA VAL A 122 -2.03 6.70 27.27
C VAL A 122 -3.40 7.26 26.89
N PRO A 123 -4.45 6.97 27.64
CA PRO A 123 -5.81 7.44 27.34
C PRO A 123 -5.90 8.96 27.25
N ARG A 124 -6.78 9.46 26.36
CA ARG A 124 -7.01 10.91 26.23
C ARG A 124 -7.50 11.55 27.51
N SER A 125 -8.29 10.86 28.29
CA SER A 125 -8.77 11.26 29.62
C SER A 125 -7.62 11.46 30.62
N ARG A 126 -6.47 10.86 30.35
CA ARG A 126 -5.26 10.95 31.18
C ARG A 126 -4.15 11.79 30.50
N GLY A 127 -4.51 12.66 29.56
CA GLY A 127 -3.58 13.57 28.88
C GLY A 127 -2.87 12.97 27.67
N GLY A 128 -3.24 11.77 27.22
CA GLY A 128 -2.68 11.16 26.01
C GLY A 128 -3.00 11.93 24.76
N THR A 129 -1.99 12.15 23.91
CA THR A 129 -2.08 12.91 22.66
C THR A 129 -2.37 12.00 21.48
N HIS A 130 -2.91 12.56 20.39
CA HIS A 130 -3.13 11.82 19.15
C HIS A 130 -1.89 11.89 18.25
N THR A 131 -0.87 11.11 18.60
CA THR A 131 0.41 11.04 17.91
C THR A 131 0.74 9.61 17.51
N TRP A 132 1.74 9.45 16.65
CA TRP A 132 2.20 8.13 16.20
C TRP A 132 2.70 7.27 17.36
N GLU A 133 3.33 7.90 18.35
CA GLU A 133 3.92 7.25 19.53
C GLU A 133 2.89 6.85 20.56
N ASN A 134 1.68 7.43 20.49
CA ASN A 134 0.62 7.14 21.46
C ASN A 134 -0.58 6.40 20.85
N CYS A 135 -0.64 6.20 19.53
CA CYS A 135 -1.74 5.50 18.89
C CYS A 135 -1.30 4.12 18.39
N VAL A 136 -2.11 3.11 18.64
CA VAL A 136 -1.87 1.72 18.21
C VAL A 136 -3.14 1.09 17.61
N ALA A 137 -2.95 0.13 16.70
CA ALA A 137 -4.03 -0.69 16.21
C ALA A 137 -4.49 -1.67 17.30
N SER A 138 -5.79 -1.81 17.50
CA SER A 138 -6.36 -2.64 18.55
C SER A 138 -7.59 -3.41 18.07
N CYS A 139 -7.82 -4.61 18.60
CA CYS A 139 -9.10 -5.29 18.44
C CYS A 139 -10.14 -4.71 19.41
N MET A 140 -11.41 -4.83 19.07
CA MET A 140 -12.54 -4.34 19.90
C MET A 140 -12.43 -4.81 21.36
N ARG A 141 -12.14 -6.11 21.56
CA ARG A 141 -12.06 -6.70 22.90
C ARG A 141 -10.97 -6.05 23.76
N CYS A 142 -9.75 -5.91 23.26
CA CYS A 142 -8.67 -5.29 24.02
C CYS A 142 -8.95 -3.81 24.25
N ASN A 143 -9.46 -3.09 23.25
CA ASN A 143 -9.80 -1.68 23.38
C ASN A 143 -10.86 -1.46 24.50
N HIS A 144 -11.95 -2.23 24.49
CA HIS A 144 -12.97 -2.17 25.54
C HIS A 144 -12.42 -2.58 26.91
N SER A 145 -11.60 -3.63 26.98
CA SER A 145 -11.04 -4.10 28.26
C SER A 145 -10.05 -3.09 28.83
N LYS A 146 -9.33 -2.37 27.99
CA LYS A 146 -8.40 -1.34 28.42
C LYS A 146 -9.12 -0.10 28.92
N ALA A 147 -10.12 0.36 28.20
CA ALA A 147 -10.87 1.58 28.52
C ALA A 147 -9.92 2.77 28.78
N ASP A 148 -10.00 3.42 29.93
CA ASP A 148 -9.19 4.57 30.33
C ASP A 148 -7.98 4.20 31.23
N ARG A 149 -7.67 2.89 31.33
CA ARG A 149 -6.53 2.41 32.13
C ARG A 149 -5.22 2.47 31.33
N LEU A 150 -4.11 2.64 32.05
CA LEU A 150 -2.80 2.51 31.46
C LEU A 150 -2.46 1.04 31.20
N VAL A 151 -1.52 0.80 30.28
CA VAL A 151 -1.10 -0.55 29.90
C VAL A 151 -0.46 -1.26 31.10
N GLU A 152 0.30 -0.52 31.89
CA GLU A 152 0.96 -1.01 33.10
C GLU A 152 -0.03 -1.39 34.20
N GLU A 153 -1.11 -0.65 34.37
CA GLU A 153 -2.18 -0.96 35.33
C GLU A 153 -2.89 -2.29 35.04
N LEU A 154 -2.80 -2.73 33.79
CA LEU A 154 -3.37 -4.00 33.35
C LEU A 154 -2.36 -5.15 33.36
N GLY A 155 -1.10 -4.86 33.62
CA GLY A 155 -0.01 -5.83 33.46
C GLY A 155 0.18 -6.25 32.01
N TRP A 156 -0.24 -5.40 31.05
CA TRP A 156 -0.09 -5.68 29.62
C TRP A 156 1.23 -5.12 29.11
N THR A 157 1.69 -5.72 28.00
CA THR A 157 2.83 -5.25 27.24
C THR A 157 2.43 -5.01 25.78
N LEU A 158 3.02 -4.01 25.17
CA LEU A 158 2.85 -3.79 23.74
C LEU A 158 3.73 -4.80 22.97
N ARG A 159 3.16 -5.38 21.93
CA ARG A 159 3.87 -6.30 21.02
C ARG A 159 4.81 -5.56 20.04
N CYS A 160 4.58 -4.28 19.84
CA CYS A 160 5.42 -3.40 19.02
C CYS A 160 5.52 -2.04 19.71
N ASP A 161 6.66 -1.39 19.54
CA ASP A 161 6.86 -0.02 20.01
C ASP A 161 6.17 0.95 19.02
N PRO A 162 5.21 1.77 19.47
CA PRO A 162 4.55 2.72 18.61
C PRO A 162 5.51 3.86 18.24
N ALA A 163 5.94 3.88 16.99
CA ALA A 163 6.85 4.89 16.48
C ALA A 163 6.31 5.53 15.19
N VAL A 164 6.86 6.68 14.83
CA VAL A 164 6.60 7.29 13.52
C VAL A 164 7.15 6.38 12.43
N PRO A 165 6.35 5.99 11.41
CA PRO A 165 6.85 5.23 10.29
C PRO A 165 8.00 5.96 9.60
N ARG A 166 9.11 5.29 9.40
CA ARG A 166 10.31 5.80 8.74
C ARG A 166 10.44 5.19 7.34
N GLY A 167 11.25 5.81 6.50
CA GLY A 167 11.51 5.35 5.14
C GLY A 167 10.56 5.93 4.09
N VAL A 168 11.07 6.09 2.86
CA VAL A 168 10.34 6.70 1.74
C VAL A 168 9.18 5.78 1.30
N HIS A 169 9.34 4.48 1.46
CA HIS A 169 8.44 3.45 0.94
C HIS A 169 7.50 2.82 1.97
N TRP A 170 7.48 3.31 3.22
CA TRP A 170 6.66 2.75 4.29
C TRP A 170 5.19 2.51 3.88
N ARG A 171 4.64 3.36 2.98
CA ARG A 171 3.26 3.23 2.47
C ARG A 171 3.06 2.01 1.57
N LEU A 172 4.15 1.51 0.99
CA LEU A 172 4.16 0.38 0.07
C LEU A 172 4.47 -0.92 0.79
N ILE A 173 5.14 -0.88 1.94
CA ILE A 173 5.49 -2.07 2.73
C ILE A 173 4.23 -2.85 3.12
N GLY A 174 3.15 -2.17 3.53
CA GLY A 174 1.87 -2.84 3.79
C GLY A 174 1.19 -3.43 2.55
N ALA A 175 1.52 -2.93 1.36
CA ALA A 175 1.00 -3.49 0.10
C ALA A 175 1.83 -4.71 -0.36
N ALA A 176 3.05 -4.86 0.12
CA ALA A 176 3.89 -6.02 -0.18
C ALA A 176 3.40 -7.31 0.52
N HIS A 177 2.68 -7.19 1.64
CA HIS A 177 2.07 -8.34 2.32
C HIS A 177 0.94 -8.99 1.51
N ASP A 178 0.21 -8.18 0.72
CA ASP A 178 -0.88 -8.64 -0.14
C ASP A 178 -0.46 -8.67 -1.63
N GLY A 179 0.82 -8.39 -1.92
CA GLY A 179 1.36 -8.20 -3.26
C GLY A 179 2.11 -9.43 -3.80
N ASP A 180 2.51 -9.31 -5.04
CA ASP A 180 3.37 -10.29 -5.71
C ASP A 180 4.75 -10.35 -5.03
N PRO A 181 5.32 -11.55 -4.78
CA PRO A 181 6.66 -11.72 -4.20
C PRO A 181 7.76 -10.93 -4.91
N GLN A 182 7.60 -10.66 -6.20
CA GLN A 182 8.55 -9.87 -7.00
C GLN A 182 8.69 -8.42 -6.52
N TRP A 183 7.72 -7.90 -5.76
CA TRP A 183 7.79 -6.54 -5.22
C TRP A 183 8.83 -6.40 -4.10
N ALA A 184 9.16 -7.49 -3.41
CA ALA A 184 10.11 -7.47 -2.31
C ALA A 184 11.46 -6.88 -2.72
N ALA A 185 11.93 -7.17 -3.94
CA ALA A 185 13.19 -6.66 -4.48
C ALA A 185 13.25 -5.11 -4.56
N TYR A 186 12.10 -4.44 -4.60
CA TYR A 186 11.99 -2.98 -4.72
C TYR A 186 11.58 -2.29 -3.43
N LEU A 187 11.08 -3.03 -2.45
CA LEU A 187 10.50 -2.49 -1.23
C LEU A 187 11.39 -2.69 0.01
N THR A 188 12.40 -3.57 -0.08
CA THR A 188 13.44 -3.67 0.94
C THR A 188 14.31 -2.43 0.86
N GLU A 189 14.43 -1.70 1.98
CA GLU A 189 15.45 -0.64 2.06
C GLU A 189 16.84 -1.26 1.84
N PRO A 190 17.71 -0.62 1.04
CA PRO A 190 19.11 -1.03 1.05
C PRO A 190 19.59 -0.89 2.49
N SER A 191 20.00 -2.00 3.07
CA SER A 191 20.66 -2.00 4.38
C SER A 191 21.76 -0.94 4.33
N ALA A 192 21.62 0.11 5.14
CA ALA A 192 22.65 1.11 5.28
C ALA A 192 23.91 0.37 5.77
N ALA A 193 24.88 0.23 4.84
CA ALA A 193 26.21 -0.21 5.13
C ALA A 193 26.98 0.91 5.85
#